data_51c24747d8ee6496bbea3829d1976e52
#
_entry.id   51c24747d8ee6496bbea3829d1976e52
#
_cell.length_a   1.000
_cell.length_b   1.000
_cell.length_c   1.000
_cell.angle_alpha   90.00
_cell.angle_beta   90.00
_cell.angle_gamma   90.00
#
_symmetry.space_group_name_H-M   'P 1'
#
loop_
_entity.id
_entity.type
_entity.pdbx_description
1 polymer ?
#
loop_
_entity_poly.entity_id
_entity_poly.type
_entity_poly.pdbx_seq_one_letter_code
_entity_poly.pdbx_strand_id
1 'polypeptide(L)'
;MVAPDGPTLPSPAPARSVLFGLPPAGRRLPGAARAALAFGAPALVAVALGHEQQGLMAATGALAVIFGEGQVYRRRWRIVGAAALALTISAFAGGLTGELIHQRLDSGGTHWWQLLLVLLMSAVAVTGTFVNSALRLGPPGGFFFVLAAGVGALITGHGVPPGQVALWTAIGGVSALLVGMSAALTRAHPPEERAVAAAIAAVEDYAARTPGAADLVDARYATAMQVQTAWALLDDARRTGTDGLATTLTGAQRTFADALHRNRTTDDESDLLFDTGRPAPTPRPSLRYRLVRSLSPDSHAVVSANRIGFAALLAGCSTVALDLGRPDWAVLTVTVLLHQGPDRVRGTYALEPRNWALVLILMALQFAIEMFVARNYGLAVVFITPLALLMGGGGQYGDIFPVLRDRLLESVIGVVIGLAALWAVDRRAHRRVLLRNDQRVLEVLGHLLDGPPQQTLPGSRRDIAPGIRALRRELEFELMGSTLGAIDAAHNEPKW
;
A
#
# COMPACT_ATOMS: atom_id res chain seq x y z
N MET A 1 29.47 -0.72 -32.16
CA MET A 1 28.97 -1.70 -31.18
C MET A 1 27.68 -1.09 -30.64
N VAL A 2 26.52 -1.48 -31.21
CA VAL A 2 25.20 -1.03 -30.78
C VAL A 2 25.00 -1.65 -29.40
N ALA A 3 24.71 -0.82 -28.38
CA ALA A 3 24.36 -1.31 -27.07
C ALA A 3 23.14 -2.24 -27.22
N PRO A 4 23.12 -3.42 -26.59
CA PRO A 4 21.98 -4.31 -26.68
C PRO A 4 20.76 -3.53 -26.21
N ASP A 5 19.71 -3.55 -27.02
CA ASP A 5 18.42 -2.97 -26.64
C ASP A 5 18.06 -3.47 -25.26
N GLY A 6 17.76 -2.54 -24.35
CA GLY A 6 17.39 -2.88 -22.97
C GLY A 6 16.18 -3.79 -22.94
N PRO A 7 15.86 -4.41 -21.79
CA PRO A 7 14.75 -5.35 -21.68
C PRO A 7 13.46 -4.72 -22.22
N THR A 8 12.72 -5.49 -23.03
CA THR A 8 11.43 -5.05 -23.58
C THR A 8 10.46 -4.77 -22.42
N LEU A 9 10.13 -3.50 -22.18
CA LEU A 9 9.22 -3.07 -21.14
C LEU A 9 7.77 -3.26 -21.59
N PRO A 10 6.84 -3.55 -20.66
CA PRO A 10 5.43 -3.59 -20.97
C PRO A 10 4.91 -2.19 -21.38
N SER A 11 3.83 -2.15 -22.17
CA SER A 11 3.24 -0.90 -22.63
C SER A 11 2.63 -0.12 -21.46
N PRO A 12 2.82 1.22 -21.37
CA PRO A 12 2.16 2.01 -20.34
C PRO A 12 0.65 1.99 -20.54
N ALA A 13 -0.09 1.83 -19.45
CA ALA A 13 -1.54 1.86 -19.49
C ALA A 13 -2.04 3.24 -19.99
N PRO A 14 -3.04 3.31 -20.87
CA PRO A 14 -3.58 4.57 -21.35
C PRO A 14 -4.19 5.35 -20.17
N ALA A 15 -3.99 6.69 -20.13
CA ALA A 15 -4.43 7.55 -19.03
C ALA A 15 -5.92 7.36 -18.67
N ARG A 16 -6.78 7.12 -19.68
CA ARG A 16 -8.20 6.84 -19.46
C ARG A 16 -8.44 5.56 -18.66
N SER A 17 -7.67 4.50 -18.90
CA SER A 17 -7.83 3.23 -18.14
C SER A 17 -7.29 3.37 -16.71
N VAL A 18 -6.29 4.21 -16.49
CA VAL A 18 -5.76 4.51 -15.14
C VAL A 18 -6.77 5.34 -14.35
N LEU A 19 -7.38 6.36 -14.98
CA LEU A 19 -8.30 7.29 -14.32
C LEU A 19 -9.72 6.73 -14.14
N PHE A 20 -10.24 6.00 -15.12
CA PHE A 20 -11.63 5.55 -15.17
C PHE A 20 -11.80 4.04 -15.28
N GLY A 21 -10.71 3.30 -15.44
CA GLY A 21 -10.75 1.84 -15.53
C GLY A 21 -11.22 1.21 -14.22
N LEU A 22 -12.13 0.25 -14.34
CA LEU A 22 -12.57 -0.61 -13.22
C LEU A 22 -12.16 -2.05 -13.53
N PRO A 23 -10.87 -2.40 -13.34
CA PRO A 23 -10.44 -3.77 -13.59
C PRO A 23 -11.23 -4.76 -12.72
N PRO A 24 -11.49 -5.98 -13.22
CA PRO A 24 -12.23 -6.97 -12.47
C PRO A 24 -11.43 -7.35 -11.21
N ALA A 25 -12.00 -7.08 -10.05
CA ALA A 25 -11.35 -7.34 -8.76
C ALA A 25 -12.10 -8.39 -7.91
N GLY A 26 -12.79 -9.32 -8.56
CA GLY A 26 -13.53 -10.38 -7.89
C GLY A 26 -14.73 -9.89 -7.04
N ARG A 27 -15.27 -10.78 -6.21
CA ARG A 27 -16.41 -10.46 -5.33
C ARG A 27 -15.93 -9.71 -4.09
N ARG A 28 -16.03 -8.37 -4.08
CA ARG A 28 -15.59 -7.51 -2.95
C ARG A 28 -16.67 -7.19 -1.92
N LEU A 29 -17.94 -7.40 -2.26
CA LEU A 29 -19.07 -7.12 -1.37
C LEU A 29 -18.88 -7.66 0.06
N PRO A 30 -18.49 -8.93 0.30
CA PRO A 30 -18.30 -9.41 1.67
C PRO A 30 -17.11 -8.76 2.40
N GLY A 31 -16.07 -8.34 1.66
CA GLY A 31 -14.94 -7.58 2.19
C GLY A 31 -15.37 -6.19 2.64
N ALA A 32 -16.04 -5.46 1.75
CA ALA A 32 -16.56 -4.13 2.00
C ALA A 32 -17.57 -4.09 3.17
N ALA A 33 -18.48 -5.07 3.24
CA ALA A 33 -19.41 -5.19 4.37
C ALA A 33 -18.69 -5.39 5.71
N ARG A 34 -17.65 -6.26 5.74
CA ARG A 34 -16.83 -6.45 6.96
C ARG A 34 -16.07 -5.18 7.32
N ALA A 35 -15.51 -4.47 6.34
CA ALA A 35 -14.80 -3.23 6.59
C ALA A 35 -15.75 -2.16 7.17
N ALA A 36 -16.93 -2.00 6.60
CA ALA A 36 -17.95 -1.09 7.12
C ALA A 36 -18.39 -1.46 8.55
N LEU A 37 -18.57 -2.75 8.84
CA LEU A 37 -18.90 -3.23 10.17
C LEU A 37 -17.75 -3.02 11.16
N ALA A 38 -16.51 -3.33 10.78
CA ALA A 38 -15.34 -3.11 11.64
C ALA A 38 -15.19 -1.65 12.03
N PHE A 39 -15.48 -0.76 11.09
CA PHE A 39 -15.45 0.69 11.27
C PHE A 39 -16.62 1.20 12.08
N GLY A 40 -17.84 0.79 11.76
CA GLY A 40 -19.05 1.34 12.34
C GLY A 40 -19.42 0.75 13.70
N ALA A 41 -19.17 -0.54 13.95
CA ALA A 41 -19.62 -1.17 15.20
C ALA A 41 -19.10 -0.47 16.47
N PRO A 42 -17.77 -0.19 16.61
CA PRO A 42 -17.29 0.51 17.79
C PRO A 42 -17.76 1.96 17.86
N ALA A 43 -17.93 2.63 16.70
CA ALA A 43 -18.44 3.99 16.65
C ALA A 43 -19.92 4.06 17.08
N LEU A 44 -20.74 3.12 16.63
CA LEU A 44 -22.15 3.02 17.04
C LEU A 44 -22.29 2.76 18.55
N VAL A 45 -21.45 1.88 19.11
CA VAL A 45 -21.43 1.64 20.56
C VAL A 45 -21.02 2.89 21.32
N ALA A 46 -20.00 3.62 20.86
CA ALA A 46 -19.57 4.86 21.48
C ALA A 46 -20.67 5.92 21.47
N VAL A 47 -21.37 6.10 20.34
CA VAL A 47 -22.52 7.02 20.24
C VAL A 47 -23.65 6.60 21.19
N ALA A 48 -23.96 5.30 21.27
CA ALA A 48 -24.98 4.78 22.19
C ALA A 48 -24.65 5.06 23.66
N LEU A 49 -23.36 5.13 24.00
CA LEU A 49 -22.88 5.44 25.35
C LEU A 49 -22.69 6.95 25.58
N GLY A 50 -23.05 7.82 24.63
CA GLY A 50 -22.87 9.28 24.71
C GLY A 50 -21.45 9.77 24.45
N HIS A 51 -20.60 8.94 23.85
CA HIS A 51 -19.20 9.22 23.55
C HIS A 51 -18.98 9.45 22.03
N GLU A 52 -19.66 10.45 21.46
CA GLU A 52 -19.67 10.67 20.00
C GLU A 52 -18.29 10.98 19.41
N GLN A 53 -17.54 11.89 20.04
CA GLN A 53 -16.18 12.26 19.56
C GLN A 53 -15.20 11.08 19.66
N GLN A 54 -15.32 10.30 20.71
CA GLN A 54 -14.52 9.09 20.91
C GLN A 54 -14.86 8.00 19.89
N GLY A 55 -16.10 7.93 19.43
CA GLY A 55 -16.53 7.04 18.36
C GLY A 55 -15.77 7.27 17.06
N LEU A 56 -15.45 8.52 16.72
CA LEU A 56 -14.64 8.87 15.56
C LEU A 56 -13.20 8.34 15.67
N MET A 57 -12.65 8.31 16.88
CA MET A 57 -11.31 7.74 17.13
C MET A 57 -11.30 6.24 16.94
N ALA A 58 -12.33 5.54 17.40
CA ALA A 58 -12.48 4.11 17.15
C ALA A 58 -12.55 3.81 15.65
N ALA A 59 -13.24 4.64 14.89
CA ALA A 59 -13.29 4.55 13.44
C ALA A 59 -11.89 4.67 12.81
N THR A 60 -11.04 5.58 13.31
CA THR A 60 -9.65 5.74 12.83
C THR A 60 -8.84 4.44 13.00
N GLY A 61 -8.92 3.80 14.15
CA GLY A 61 -8.25 2.52 14.41
C GLY A 61 -8.77 1.38 13.54
N ALA A 62 -10.07 1.39 13.24
CA ALA A 62 -10.71 0.37 12.42
C ALA A 62 -10.27 0.40 10.95
N LEU A 63 -9.66 1.49 10.46
CA LEU A 63 -9.01 1.54 9.14
C LEU A 63 -7.93 0.45 8.96
N ALA A 64 -7.43 -0.13 10.05
CA ALA A 64 -6.52 -1.27 9.99
C ALA A 64 -7.08 -2.45 9.19
N VAL A 65 -8.40 -2.62 9.08
CA VAL A 65 -9.06 -3.72 8.36
C VAL A 65 -8.72 -3.76 6.86
N ILE A 66 -8.39 -2.59 6.27
CA ILE A 66 -8.05 -2.44 4.85
C ILE A 66 -6.70 -3.12 4.55
N PHE A 67 -5.78 -3.14 5.53
CA PHE A 67 -4.46 -3.70 5.34
C PHE A 67 -4.49 -5.23 5.26
N GLY A 68 -3.65 -5.78 4.38
CA GLY A 68 -3.52 -7.24 4.22
C GLY A 68 -4.73 -7.90 3.57
N GLU A 69 -5.55 -7.17 2.82
CA GLU A 69 -6.59 -7.79 2.01
C GLU A 69 -5.97 -8.73 0.96
N GLY A 70 -6.61 -9.88 0.72
CA GLY A 70 -6.06 -10.90 -0.18
C GLY A 70 -4.92 -11.74 0.38
N GLN A 71 -4.39 -11.41 1.55
CA GLN A 71 -3.37 -12.23 2.21
C GLN A 71 -4.01 -13.43 2.94
N VAL A 72 -3.25 -14.52 3.08
CA VAL A 72 -3.65 -15.67 3.90
C VAL A 72 -3.94 -15.26 5.34
N TYR A 73 -4.96 -15.84 5.96
CA TYR A 73 -5.39 -15.44 7.31
C TYR A 73 -4.28 -15.52 8.35
N ARG A 74 -3.38 -16.51 8.23
CA ARG A 74 -2.21 -16.67 9.09
C ARG A 74 -1.27 -15.48 9.09
N ARG A 75 -1.19 -14.75 7.97
CA ARG A 75 -0.37 -13.55 7.83
C ARG A 75 -1.20 -12.29 8.05
N ARG A 76 -2.45 -12.30 7.61
CA ARG A 76 -3.36 -11.14 7.66
C ARG A 76 -3.51 -10.61 9.07
N TRP A 77 -3.71 -11.47 10.10
CA TRP A 77 -3.88 -10.99 11.47
C TRP A 77 -2.65 -10.21 11.97
N ARG A 78 -1.44 -10.61 11.57
CA ARG A 78 -0.20 -9.88 11.92
C ARG A 78 -0.12 -8.54 11.22
N ILE A 79 -0.52 -8.46 9.95
CA ILE A 79 -0.53 -7.22 9.17
C ILE A 79 -1.57 -6.26 9.75
N VAL A 80 -2.79 -6.72 9.99
CA VAL A 80 -3.87 -5.91 10.58
C VAL A 80 -3.50 -5.47 12.00
N GLY A 81 -2.94 -6.36 12.82
CA GLY A 81 -2.48 -6.03 14.17
C GLY A 81 -1.34 -4.99 14.18
N ALA A 82 -0.35 -5.15 13.30
CA ALA A 82 0.72 -4.17 13.15
C ALA A 82 0.21 -2.81 12.63
N ALA A 83 -0.73 -2.81 11.68
CA ALA A 83 -1.37 -1.60 11.18
C ALA A 83 -2.20 -0.92 12.28
N ALA A 84 -2.98 -1.68 13.06
CA ALA A 84 -3.76 -1.15 14.19
C ALA A 84 -2.87 -0.50 15.24
N LEU A 85 -1.75 -1.16 15.59
CA LEU A 85 -0.76 -0.61 16.51
C LEU A 85 -0.12 0.68 15.94
N ALA A 86 0.26 0.68 14.66
CA ALA A 86 0.85 1.85 14.01
C ALA A 86 -0.14 3.02 13.93
N LEU A 87 -1.43 2.77 13.63
CA LEU A 87 -2.48 3.78 13.67
C LEU A 87 -2.65 4.37 15.09
N THR A 88 -2.64 3.51 16.10
CA THR A 88 -2.76 3.93 17.51
C THR A 88 -1.56 4.79 17.93
N ILE A 89 -0.34 4.37 17.59
CA ILE A 89 0.87 5.15 17.85
C ILE A 89 0.84 6.49 17.13
N SER A 90 0.43 6.51 15.85
CA SER A 90 0.33 7.73 15.06
C SER A 90 -0.71 8.69 15.63
N ALA A 91 -1.90 8.19 16.00
CA ALA A 91 -2.96 9.00 16.61
C ALA A 91 -2.53 9.55 17.97
N PHE A 92 -1.87 8.74 18.80
CA PHE A 92 -1.34 9.17 20.09
C PHE A 92 -0.25 10.24 19.94
N ALA A 93 0.73 10.04 19.06
CA ALA A 93 1.78 11.01 18.78
C ALA A 93 1.19 12.31 18.22
N GLY A 94 0.21 12.22 17.32
CA GLY A 94 -0.54 13.37 16.84
C GLY A 94 -1.24 14.11 17.98
N GLY A 95 -1.91 13.37 18.86
CA GLY A 95 -2.59 13.93 20.04
C GLY A 95 -1.63 14.67 20.96
N LEU A 96 -0.49 14.07 21.33
CA LEU A 96 0.54 14.72 22.14
C LEU A 96 1.04 16.01 21.49
N THR A 97 1.31 15.96 20.18
CA THR A 97 1.78 17.12 19.43
C THR A 97 0.72 18.21 19.37
N GLY A 98 -0.55 17.84 19.13
CA GLY A 98 -1.67 18.76 19.10
C GLY A 98 -1.88 19.46 20.46
N GLU A 99 -1.87 18.69 21.55
CA GLU A 99 -1.97 19.24 22.91
C GLU A 99 -0.85 20.24 23.21
N LEU A 100 0.41 19.89 22.86
CA LEU A 100 1.54 20.79 23.04
C LEU A 100 1.39 22.09 22.23
N ILE A 101 0.96 21.99 20.97
CA ILE A 101 0.74 23.14 20.10
C ILE A 101 -0.35 24.05 20.71
N HIS A 102 -1.49 23.51 21.12
CA HIS A 102 -2.57 24.29 21.71
C HIS A 102 -2.13 24.99 23.00
N GLN A 103 -1.45 24.29 23.92
CA GLN A 103 -0.91 24.89 25.13
C GLN A 103 0.06 26.05 24.83
N ARG A 104 0.87 25.92 23.78
CA ARG A 104 1.79 27.00 23.39
C ARG A 104 1.09 28.19 22.76
N LEU A 105 0.10 27.95 21.90
CA LEU A 105 -0.69 29.02 21.28
C LEU A 105 -1.51 29.76 22.32
N ASP A 106 -2.17 29.08 23.26
CA ASP A 106 -2.96 29.66 24.34
C ASP A 106 -2.08 30.48 25.30
N SER A 107 -0.81 30.12 25.47
CA SER A 107 0.17 30.90 26.25
C SER A 107 0.80 32.08 25.49
N GLY A 108 0.27 32.44 24.29
CA GLY A 108 0.77 33.56 23.49
C GLY A 108 1.94 33.19 22.56
N GLY A 109 2.18 31.90 22.34
CA GLY A 109 3.17 31.42 21.39
C GLY A 109 2.78 31.73 19.93
N THR A 110 3.77 31.68 19.03
CA THR A 110 3.58 31.96 17.61
C THR A 110 3.01 30.74 16.86
N HIS A 111 2.33 30.95 15.73
CA HIS A 111 1.82 29.91 14.85
C HIS A 111 2.90 28.93 14.35
N TRP A 112 4.19 29.29 14.39
CA TRP A 112 5.31 28.44 14.02
C TRP A 112 5.39 27.12 14.82
N TRP A 113 4.74 27.01 15.99
CA TRP A 113 4.63 25.75 16.72
C TRP A 113 3.94 24.65 15.90
N GLN A 114 3.10 25.00 14.93
CA GLN A 114 2.46 24.07 14.01
C GLN A 114 3.47 23.27 13.15
N LEU A 115 4.72 23.77 13.00
CA LEU A 115 5.79 23.01 12.33
C LEU A 115 6.07 21.67 13.02
N LEU A 116 5.84 21.54 14.31
CA LEU A 116 5.97 20.24 15.00
C LEU A 116 5.02 19.19 14.43
N LEU A 117 3.79 19.58 14.12
CA LEU A 117 2.82 18.67 13.50
C LEU A 117 3.23 18.33 12.07
N VAL A 118 3.71 19.30 11.29
CA VAL A 118 4.24 19.09 9.95
C VAL A 118 5.39 18.09 9.96
N LEU A 119 6.35 18.26 10.88
CA LEU A 119 7.50 17.35 11.05
C LEU A 119 7.04 15.94 11.43
N LEU A 120 6.14 15.81 12.40
CA LEU A 120 5.61 14.52 12.82
C LEU A 120 4.91 13.80 11.65
N MET A 121 3.98 14.48 10.99
CA MET A 121 3.21 13.88 9.89
C MET A 121 4.09 13.52 8.70
N SER A 122 5.10 14.33 8.39
CA SER A 122 6.09 14.02 7.35
C SER A 122 6.95 12.80 7.73
N ALA A 123 7.38 12.68 8.99
CA ALA A 123 8.09 11.51 9.48
C ALA A 123 7.23 10.24 9.42
N VAL A 124 5.96 10.34 9.78
CA VAL A 124 4.98 9.24 9.64
C VAL A 124 4.78 8.86 8.17
N ALA A 125 4.69 9.86 7.27
CA ALA A 125 4.55 9.63 5.83
C ALA A 125 5.77 8.89 5.25
N VAL A 126 6.99 9.32 5.60
CA VAL A 126 8.25 8.68 5.19
C VAL A 126 8.30 7.24 5.70
N THR A 127 8.10 7.05 7.00
CA THR A 127 8.19 5.73 7.63
C THR A 127 7.12 4.78 7.09
N GLY A 128 5.88 5.23 7.01
CA GLY A 128 4.75 4.45 6.51
C GLY A 128 4.96 4.04 5.05
N THR A 129 5.40 4.96 4.19
CA THR A 129 5.68 4.68 2.78
C THR A 129 6.86 3.73 2.62
N PHE A 130 7.95 3.96 3.35
CA PHE A 130 9.11 3.07 3.33
C PHE A 130 8.74 1.64 3.74
N VAL A 131 8.10 1.47 4.89
CA VAL A 131 7.71 0.14 5.39
C VAL A 131 6.72 -0.55 4.45
N ASN A 132 5.71 0.18 3.94
CA ASN A 132 4.75 -0.38 3.00
C ASN A 132 5.43 -0.87 1.72
N SER A 133 6.32 -0.08 1.15
CA SER A 133 7.05 -0.43 -0.08
C SER A 133 8.07 -1.55 0.14
N ALA A 134 8.85 -1.48 1.22
CA ALA A 134 9.86 -2.49 1.56
C ALA A 134 9.24 -3.87 1.84
N LEU A 135 8.07 -3.90 2.46
CA LEU A 135 7.34 -5.14 2.79
C LEU A 135 6.36 -5.57 1.69
N ARG A 136 6.18 -4.74 0.65
CA ARG A 136 5.23 -4.97 -0.45
C ARG A 136 3.85 -5.33 0.08
N LEU A 137 3.31 -4.45 0.96
CA LEU A 137 2.00 -4.69 1.59
C LEU A 137 0.83 -4.33 0.66
N GLY A 138 1.09 -3.56 -0.39
CA GLY A 138 0.06 -3.07 -1.31
C GLY A 138 -0.71 -1.86 -0.78
N PRO A 139 -1.79 -1.46 -1.48
CA PRO A 139 -2.64 -0.36 -1.02
C PRO A 139 -3.21 -0.66 0.37
N PRO A 140 -3.48 0.37 1.19
CA PRO A 140 -3.55 1.79 0.90
C PRO A 140 -2.27 2.60 1.15
N GLY A 141 -1.13 1.98 1.39
CA GLY A 141 0.12 2.68 1.65
C GLY A 141 0.20 3.34 3.02
N GLY A 142 1.02 4.41 3.13
CA GLY A 142 1.26 5.13 4.39
C GLY A 142 0.21 6.18 4.78
N PHE A 143 -0.71 6.51 3.89
CA PHE A 143 -1.65 7.62 4.05
C PHE A 143 -2.47 7.58 5.35
N PHE A 144 -3.03 6.43 5.70
CA PHE A 144 -3.88 6.34 6.89
C PHE A 144 -3.14 6.56 8.21
N PHE A 145 -1.84 6.31 8.26
CA PHE A 145 -1.03 6.63 9.45
C PHE A 145 -0.87 8.14 9.61
N VAL A 146 -0.68 8.86 8.49
CA VAL A 146 -0.62 10.33 8.47
C VAL A 146 -1.97 10.92 8.86
N LEU A 147 -3.07 10.38 8.31
CA LEU A 147 -4.43 10.76 8.66
C LEU A 147 -4.68 10.57 10.18
N ALA A 148 -4.29 9.43 10.74
CA ALA A 148 -4.46 9.15 12.16
C ALA A 148 -3.71 10.16 13.04
N ALA A 149 -2.48 10.56 12.65
CA ALA A 149 -1.73 11.60 13.36
C ALA A 149 -2.44 12.96 13.28
N GLY A 150 -2.89 13.38 12.10
CA GLY A 150 -3.63 14.64 11.91
C GLY A 150 -4.95 14.69 12.71
N VAL A 151 -5.74 13.61 12.64
CA VAL A 151 -7.00 13.50 13.38
C VAL A 151 -6.74 13.48 14.90
N GLY A 152 -5.69 12.79 15.36
CA GLY A 152 -5.28 12.80 16.77
C GLY A 152 -4.95 14.21 17.26
N ALA A 153 -4.16 14.97 16.49
CA ALA A 153 -3.81 16.36 16.82
C ALA A 153 -5.05 17.26 16.86
N LEU A 154 -5.98 17.09 15.93
CA LEU A 154 -7.20 17.88 15.87
C LEU A 154 -8.11 17.65 17.07
N ILE A 155 -8.34 16.40 17.44
CA ILE A 155 -9.30 16.05 18.50
C ILE A 155 -8.80 16.46 19.89
N THR A 156 -7.50 16.46 20.12
CA THR A 156 -6.93 17.01 21.36
C THR A 156 -7.15 18.51 21.47
N GLY A 157 -7.19 19.25 20.36
CA GLY A 157 -7.63 20.66 20.34
C GLY A 157 -9.08 20.88 20.79
N HIS A 158 -9.92 19.86 20.75
CA HIS A 158 -11.28 19.88 21.28
C HIS A 158 -11.38 19.34 22.73
N GLY A 159 -10.26 19.24 23.45
CA GLY A 159 -10.22 18.88 24.86
C GLY A 159 -10.20 17.37 25.16
N VAL A 160 -10.03 16.50 24.16
CA VAL A 160 -9.90 15.06 24.40
C VAL A 160 -8.45 14.72 24.73
N PRO A 161 -8.12 14.12 25.89
CA PRO A 161 -6.76 13.78 26.26
C PRO A 161 -6.13 12.78 25.28
N PRO A 162 -4.81 12.88 24.97
CA PRO A 162 -4.10 11.98 24.06
C PRO A 162 -4.22 10.49 24.42
N GLY A 163 -4.27 10.18 25.71
CA GLY A 163 -4.47 8.82 26.19
C GLY A 163 -5.84 8.24 25.79
N GLN A 164 -6.88 9.05 25.78
CA GLN A 164 -8.21 8.63 25.30
C GLN A 164 -8.21 8.45 23.78
N VAL A 165 -7.54 9.34 23.04
CA VAL A 165 -7.34 9.17 21.58
C VAL A 165 -6.70 7.82 21.28
N ALA A 166 -5.63 7.47 21.98
CA ALA A 166 -4.96 6.18 21.81
C ALA A 166 -5.86 4.99 22.16
N LEU A 167 -6.57 5.08 23.29
CA LEU A 167 -7.45 3.99 23.77
C LEU A 167 -8.56 3.70 22.76
N TRP A 168 -9.29 4.72 22.30
CA TRP A 168 -10.38 4.52 21.36
C TRP A 168 -9.88 4.08 19.98
N THR A 169 -8.75 4.58 19.54
CA THR A 169 -8.09 4.08 18.31
C THR A 169 -7.70 2.61 18.45
N ALA A 170 -7.19 2.18 19.61
CA ALA A 170 -6.88 0.78 19.87
C ALA A 170 -8.16 -0.10 19.88
N ILE A 171 -9.28 0.38 20.45
CA ILE A 171 -10.57 -0.32 20.41
C ILE A 171 -11.00 -0.55 18.96
N GLY A 172 -10.89 0.46 18.09
CA GLY A 172 -11.15 0.31 16.66
C GLY A 172 -10.23 -0.69 15.99
N GLY A 173 -8.95 -0.69 16.34
CA GLY A 173 -7.98 -1.68 15.87
C GLY A 173 -8.32 -3.11 16.26
N VAL A 174 -8.80 -3.33 17.48
CA VAL A 174 -9.33 -4.63 17.93
C VAL A 174 -10.58 -5.02 17.13
N SER A 175 -11.49 -4.11 16.89
CA SER A 175 -12.65 -4.34 16.00
C SER A 175 -12.21 -4.78 14.60
N ALA A 176 -11.21 -4.10 14.03
CA ALA A 176 -10.64 -4.47 12.73
C ALA A 176 -10.09 -5.90 12.71
N LEU A 177 -9.41 -6.32 13.78
CA LEU A 177 -8.92 -7.70 13.92
C LEU A 177 -10.07 -8.70 14.00
N LEU A 178 -11.01 -8.48 14.91
CA LEU A 178 -12.12 -9.42 15.15
C LEU A 178 -13.00 -9.59 13.90
N VAL A 179 -13.47 -8.48 13.35
CA VAL A 179 -14.35 -8.49 12.16
C VAL A 179 -13.56 -8.88 10.91
N GLY A 180 -12.33 -8.36 10.74
CA GLY A 180 -11.49 -8.68 9.59
C GLY A 180 -11.12 -10.15 9.50
N MET A 181 -10.99 -10.84 10.65
CA MET A 181 -10.64 -12.25 10.72
C MET A 181 -11.87 -13.18 10.79
N SER A 182 -13.08 -12.64 10.94
CA SER A 182 -14.30 -13.47 11.10
C SER A 182 -14.54 -14.45 9.95
N ALA A 183 -14.14 -14.12 8.74
CA ALA A 183 -14.28 -15.01 7.58
C ALA A 183 -13.38 -16.26 7.66
N ALA A 184 -12.33 -16.25 8.47
CA ALA A 184 -11.50 -17.44 8.71
C ALA A 184 -12.26 -18.56 9.44
N LEU A 185 -13.33 -18.22 10.18
CA LEU A 185 -14.17 -19.18 10.89
C LEU A 185 -15.08 -19.99 9.96
N THR A 186 -15.40 -19.43 8.79
CA THR A 186 -16.34 -20.06 7.84
C THR A 186 -15.64 -20.75 6.67
N ARG A 187 -14.48 -20.26 6.25
CA ARG A 187 -13.70 -20.81 5.13
C ARG A 187 -12.21 -20.63 5.41
N ALA A 188 -11.45 -21.73 5.34
CA ALA A 188 -10.03 -21.70 5.69
C ALA A 188 -9.11 -21.10 4.61
N HIS A 189 -9.38 -21.35 3.31
CA HIS A 189 -8.44 -21.08 2.21
C HIS A 189 -8.94 -20.21 1.03
N PRO A 190 -9.91 -19.27 1.20
CA PRO A 190 -10.43 -18.51 0.07
C PRO A 190 -9.40 -17.61 -0.65
N PRO A 191 -8.38 -17.01 0.03
CA PRO A 191 -7.37 -16.21 -0.66
C PRO A 191 -6.50 -17.05 -1.59
N GLU A 192 -6.09 -18.25 -1.15
CA GLU A 192 -5.23 -19.17 -1.89
C GLU A 192 -5.97 -19.72 -3.11
N GLU A 193 -7.21 -20.18 -2.94
CA GLU A 193 -8.07 -20.68 -4.01
C GLU A 193 -8.27 -19.63 -5.11
N ARG A 194 -8.56 -18.39 -4.73
CA ARG A 194 -8.74 -17.29 -5.70
C ARG A 194 -7.45 -16.95 -6.43
N ALA A 195 -6.32 -16.95 -5.75
CA ALA A 195 -5.04 -16.65 -6.37
C ALA A 195 -4.64 -17.72 -7.39
N VAL A 196 -4.83 -19.00 -7.04
CA VAL A 196 -4.58 -20.11 -7.95
C VAL A 196 -5.53 -20.05 -9.16
N ALA A 197 -6.83 -19.81 -8.94
CA ALA A 197 -7.79 -19.66 -10.02
C ALA A 197 -7.44 -18.48 -10.95
N ALA A 198 -7.04 -17.35 -10.39
CA ALA A 198 -6.61 -16.19 -11.18
C ALA A 198 -5.33 -16.47 -11.99
N ALA A 199 -4.37 -17.19 -11.41
CA ALA A 199 -3.16 -17.60 -12.12
C ALA A 199 -3.46 -18.55 -13.26
N ILE A 200 -4.37 -19.54 -13.06
CA ILE A 200 -4.79 -20.47 -14.10
C ILE A 200 -5.45 -19.70 -15.26
N ALA A 201 -6.42 -18.82 -14.96
CA ALA A 201 -7.12 -18.03 -15.97
C ALA A 201 -6.13 -17.13 -16.77
N ALA A 202 -5.15 -16.53 -16.10
CA ALA A 202 -4.12 -15.73 -16.76
C ALA A 202 -3.23 -16.60 -17.68
N VAL A 203 -2.87 -17.81 -17.25
CA VAL A 203 -2.07 -18.74 -18.06
C VAL A 203 -2.85 -19.22 -19.28
N GLU A 204 -4.12 -19.55 -19.13
CA GLU A 204 -5.00 -19.95 -20.22
C GLU A 204 -5.17 -18.82 -21.25
N ASP A 205 -5.39 -17.58 -20.77
CA ASP A 205 -5.47 -16.40 -21.64
C ASP A 205 -4.15 -16.17 -22.41
N TYR A 206 -3.02 -16.24 -21.74
CA TYR A 206 -1.71 -16.11 -22.38
C TYR A 206 -1.45 -17.24 -23.39
N ALA A 207 -1.77 -18.49 -23.06
CA ALA A 207 -1.55 -19.65 -23.90
C ALA A 207 -2.43 -19.63 -25.17
N ALA A 208 -3.58 -18.95 -25.11
CA ALA A 208 -4.50 -18.77 -26.25
C ALA A 208 -4.04 -17.66 -27.22
N ARG A 209 -3.06 -16.82 -26.86
CA ARG A 209 -2.57 -15.73 -27.70
C ARG A 209 -1.70 -16.26 -28.85
N THR A 210 -1.77 -15.58 -29.98
CA THR A 210 -0.96 -15.91 -31.16
C THR A 210 0.43 -15.29 -31.03
N PRO A 211 1.49 -15.97 -31.52
CA PRO A 211 2.82 -15.41 -31.60
C PRO A 211 2.83 -14.08 -32.38
N GLY A 212 3.53 -13.06 -31.84
CA GLY A 212 3.61 -11.73 -32.46
C GLY A 212 2.43 -10.79 -32.17
N ALA A 213 1.48 -11.17 -31.29
CA ALA A 213 0.43 -10.25 -30.83
C ALA A 213 1.05 -9.02 -30.14
N ALA A 214 0.52 -7.83 -30.43
CA ALA A 214 1.08 -6.56 -29.93
C ALA A 214 1.06 -6.43 -28.39
N ASP A 215 0.17 -7.16 -27.71
CA ASP A 215 0.02 -7.19 -26.26
C ASP A 215 0.66 -8.40 -25.58
N LEU A 216 1.44 -9.17 -26.32
CA LEU A 216 2.03 -10.44 -25.83
C LEU A 216 3.01 -10.19 -24.66
N VAL A 217 3.80 -9.11 -24.73
CA VAL A 217 4.73 -8.73 -23.68
C VAL A 217 3.98 -8.37 -22.40
N ASP A 218 2.94 -7.54 -22.51
CA ASP A 218 2.11 -7.12 -21.38
C ASP A 218 1.42 -8.32 -20.71
N ALA A 219 0.86 -9.22 -21.53
CA ALA A 219 0.25 -10.46 -21.07
C ALA A 219 1.24 -11.39 -20.37
N ARG A 220 2.48 -11.49 -20.87
CA ARG A 220 3.57 -12.26 -20.25
C ARG A 220 3.85 -11.75 -18.83
N TYR A 221 4.06 -10.44 -18.66
CA TYR A 221 4.32 -9.84 -17.36
C TYR A 221 3.12 -10.02 -16.40
N ALA A 222 1.91 -9.79 -16.88
CA ALA A 222 0.70 -9.96 -16.09
C ALA A 222 0.54 -11.41 -15.60
N THR A 223 0.73 -12.38 -16.49
CA THR A 223 0.63 -13.81 -16.16
C THR A 223 1.72 -14.24 -15.18
N ALA A 224 2.97 -13.83 -15.40
CA ALA A 224 4.08 -14.11 -14.48
C ALA A 224 3.78 -13.58 -13.07
N MET A 225 3.24 -12.37 -12.95
CA MET A 225 2.84 -11.78 -11.66
C MET A 225 1.74 -12.56 -10.96
N GLN A 226 0.74 -13.06 -11.69
CA GLN A 226 -0.34 -13.87 -11.11
C GLN A 226 0.20 -15.21 -10.60
N VAL A 227 1.03 -15.89 -11.38
CA VAL A 227 1.66 -17.15 -10.98
C VAL A 227 2.55 -16.97 -9.74
N GLN A 228 3.42 -15.94 -9.74
CA GLN A 228 4.27 -15.62 -8.58
C GLN A 228 3.45 -15.28 -7.33
N THR A 229 2.36 -14.53 -7.49
CA THR A 229 1.47 -14.17 -6.38
C THR A 229 0.79 -15.41 -5.80
N ALA A 230 0.31 -16.32 -6.66
CA ALA A 230 -0.31 -17.56 -6.21
C ALA A 230 0.67 -18.44 -5.43
N TRP A 231 1.92 -18.61 -5.92
CA TRP A 231 2.96 -19.34 -5.21
C TRP A 231 3.31 -18.71 -3.86
N ALA A 232 3.44 -17.38 -3.82
CA ALA A 232 3.74 -16.66 -2.58
C ALA A 232 2.64 -16.85 -1.52
N LEU A 233 1.37 -16.91 -1.92
CA LEU A 233 0.25 -17.17 -1.01
C LEU A 233 0.22 -18.62 -0.51
N LEU A 234 0.47 -19.59 -1.39
CA LEU A 234 0.56 -21.00 -0.99
C LEU A 234 1.71 -21.25 0.00
N ASP A 235 2.85 -20.57 -0.19
CA ASP A 235 3.96 -20.64 0.75
C ASP A 235 3.63 -19.99 2.10
N ASP A 236 3.01 -18.80 2.09
CA ASP A 236 2.55 -18.11 3.30
C ASP A 236 1.52 -18.97 4.10
N ALA A 237 0.72 -19.81 3.42
CA ALA A 237 -0.18 -20.79 4.02
C ALA A 237 0.56 -22.00 4.64
N ARG A 238 1.86 -22.15 4.37
CA ARG A 238 2.67 -23.31 4.78
C ARG A 238 2.12 -24.66 4.33
N ARG A 239 1.49 -24.70 3.17
CA ARG A 239 0.93 -25.91 2.53
C ARG A 239 -0.05 -26.73 3.40
N THR A 240 -0.58 -26.19 4.47
CA THR A 240 -1.53 -26.90 5.32
C THR A 240 -2.87 -27.00 4.58
N GLY A 241 -3.20 -28.18 4.06
CA GLY A 241 -4.42 -28.41 3.30
C GLY A 241 -4.47 -27.83 1.89
N THR A 242 -3.32 -27.41 1.32
CA THR A 242 -3.24 -26.77 -0.02
C THR A 242 -2.52 -27.62 -1.07
N ASP A 243 -2.24 -28.89 -0.80
CA ASP A 243 -1.47 -29.77 -1.71
C ASP A 243 -2.14 -29.90 -3.08
N GLY A 244 -3.48 -29.99 -3.13
CA GLY A 244 -4.23 -29.99 -4.37
C GLY A 244 -4.07 -28.70 -5.18
N LEU A 245 -4.09 -27.55 -4.52
CA LEU A 245 -3.89 -26.24 -5.15
C LEU A 245 -2.45 -26.10 -5.69
N ALA A 246 -1.46 -26.60 -4.96
CA ALA A 246 -0.07 -26.60 -5.39
C ALA A 246 0.14 -27.48 -6.62
N THR A 247 -0.50 -28.64 -6.68
CA THR A 247 -0.47 -29.53 -7.84
C THR A 247 -1.09 -28.87 -9.07
N THR A 248 -2.24 -28.25 -8.90
CA THR A 248 -2.95 -27.53 -9.98
C THR A 248 -2.11 -26.35 -10.50
N LEU A 249 -1.55 -25.56 -9.60
CA LEU A 249 -0.67 -24.43 -9.98
C LEU A 249 0.61 -24.89 -10.68
N THR A 250 1.17 -26.05 -10.29
CA THR A 250 2.32 -26.65 -11.00
C THR A 250 1.95 -27.02 -12.44
N GLY A 251 0.76 -27.54 -12.67
CA GLY A 251 0.22 -27.80 -14.01
C GLY A 251 0.12 -26.52 -14.83
N ALA A 252 -0.50 -25.50 -14.28
CA ALA A 252 -0.62 -24.19 -14.95
C ALA A 252 0.74 -23.58 -15.29
N GLN A 253 1.71 -23.68 -14.37
CA GLN A 253 3.07 -23.18 -14.61
C GLN A 253 3.76 -23.91 -15.77
N ARG A 254 3.57 -25.21 -15.92
CA ARG A 254 4.09 -25.97 -17.09
C ARG A 254 3.44 -25.47 -18.37
N THR A 255 2.12 -25.31 -18.39
CA THR A 255 1.40 -24.74 -19.54
C THR A 255 1.92 -23.35 -19.90
N PHE A 256 2.25 -22.53 -18.90
CA PHE A 256 2.83 -21.20 -19.12
C PHE A 256 4.23 -21.30 -19.74
N ALA A 257 5.10 -22.19 -19.24
CA ALA A 257 6.42 -22.43 -19.81
C ALA A 257 6.33 -22.92 -21.27
N ASP A 258 5.43 -23.86 -21.57
CA ASP A 258 5.22 -24.35 -22.94
C ASP A 258 4.70 -23.24 -23.86
N ALA A 259 3.85 -22.35 -23.37
CA ALA A 259 3.36 -21.19 -24.11
C ALA A 259 4.46 -20.14 -24.34
N LEU A 260 5.34 -19.92 -23.36
CA LEU A 260 6.53 -19.07 -23.53
C LEU A 260 7.44 -19.63 -24.63
N HIS A 261 7.71 -20.92 -24.65
CA HIS A 261 8.52 -21.55 -25.70
C HIS A 261 7.89 -21.41 -27.08
N ARG A 262 6.58 -21.56 -27.23
CA ARG A 262 5.88 -21.38 -28.51
C ARG A 262 5.93 -19.94 -29.02
N ASN A 263 5.87 -18.98 -28.12
CA ASN A 263 5.79 -17.55 -28.43
C ASN A 263 7.16 -16.88 -28.53
N ARG A 264 8.27 -17.66 -28.43
CA ARG A 264 9.62 -17.15 -28.57
C ARG A 264 9.85 -16.58 -29.96
N THR A 265 10.32 -15.36 -30.04
CA THR A 265 11.08 -14.83 -31.17
C THR A 265 12.55 -15.17 -30.95
N THR A 266 13.30 -15.45 -32.02
CA THR A 266 14.67 -16.01 -32.04
C THR A 266 15.73 -15.21 -31.23
N ASP A 267 15.39 -14.01 -30.75
CA ASP A 267 16.32 -13.10 -30.08
C ASP A 267 16.14 -12.99 -28.54
N ASP A 268 15.19 -13.73 -27.95
CA ASP A 268 14.88 -13.59 -26.52
C ASP A 268 15.55 -14.70 -25.69
N GLU A 269 16.87 -14.56 -25.46
CA GLU A 269 17.64 -15.47 -24.58
C GLU A 269 17.24 -15.37 -23.09
N SER A 270 16.43 -14.38 -22.71
CA SER A 270 16.09 -14.12 -21.32
C SER A 270 15.12 -15.15 -20.69
N ASP A 271 14.55 -16.04 -21.47
CA ASP A 271 13.52 -17.00 -21.02
C ASP A 271 14.06 -18.25 -20.30
N LEU A 272 15.37 -18.42 -20.20
CA LEU A 272 15.97 -19.56 -19.50
C LEU A 272 15.64 -19.62 -17.99
N LEU A 273 15.17 -18.53 -17.42
CA LEU A 273 14.81 -18.43 -16.00
C LEU A 273 13.51 -19.16 -15.62
N PHE A 274 12.69 -19.56 -16.59
CA PHE A 274 11.42 -20.26 -16.35
C PHE A 274 11.48 -21.77 -16.61
N ASP A 275 12.64 -22.30 -16.92
CA ASP A 275 12.81 -23.75 -17.16
C ASP A 275 12.67 -24.52 -15.80
N THR A 276 11.64 -25.04 -15.59
CA THR A 276 10.96 -26.31 -15.49
C THR A 276 11.30 -27.33 -14.48
N GLY A 277 12.13 -27.26 -13.66
CA GLY A 277 12.31 -28.34 -12.67
C GLY A 277 11.61 -28.01 -11.35
N ARG A 278 10.28 -28.16 -11.23
CA ARG A 278 9.54 -28.02 -9.97
C ARG A 278 10.05 -26.94 -9.02
N PRO A 279 9.66 -25.71 -9.09
CA PRO A 279 9.89 -24.81 -7.99
C PRO A 279 8.98 -25.25 -6.84
N ALA A 280 9.52 -25.93 -5.85
CA ALA A 280 8.85 -25.94 -4.56
C ALA A 280 8.75 -24.49 -4.13
N PRO A 281 7.56 -23.98 -3.75
CA PRO A 281 7.45 -22.62 -3.26
C PRO A 281 8.43 -22.42 -2.12
N THR A 282 9.18 -21.33 -2.18
CA THR A 282 10.13 -21.01 -1.14
C THR A 282 9.54 -19.94 -0.24
N PRO A 283 9.69 -20.07 1.10
CA PRO A 283 9.19 -19.07 2.02
C PRO A 283 9.84 -17.72 1.75
N ARG A 284 9.07 -16.64 1.92
CA ARG A 284 9.59 -15.27 1.74
C ARG A 284 10.83 -15.03 2.59
N PRO A 285 11.78 -14.21 2.14
CA PRO A 285 12.93 -13.83 2.94
C PRO A 285 12.51 -13.20 4.28
N SER A 286 13.41 -13.27 5.27
CA SER A 286 13.15 -12.72 6.60
C SER A 286 12.77 -11.23 6.53
N LEU A 287 11.98 -10.76 7.51
CA LEU A 287 11.60 -9.35 7.63
C LEU A 287 12.84 -8.44 7.66
N ARG A 288 13.87 -8.87 8.41
CA ARG A 288 15.13 -8.13 8.50
C ARG A 288 15.81 -7.99 7.13
N TYR A 289 15.93 -9.08 6.38
CA TYR A 289 16.51 -9.05 5.04
C TYR A 289 15.77 -8.03 4.15
N ARG A 290 14.44 -8.11 4.10
CA ARG A 290 13.62 -7.23 3.26
C ARG A 290 13.77 -5.74 3.63
N LEU A 291 13.78 -5.41 4.93
CA LEU A 291 13.96 -4.03 5.39
C LEU A 291 15.37 -3.53 5.11
N VAL A 292 16.42 -4.30 5.46
CA VAL A 292 17.82 -3.89 5.24
C VAL A 292 18.11 -3.76 3.75
N ARG A 293 17.63 -4.68 2.92
CA ARG A 293 17.82 -4.62 1.47
C ARG A 293 17.14 -3.39 0.85
N SER A 294 16.00 -2.99 1.41
CA SER A 294 15.26 -1.80 0.97
C SER A 294 15.85 -0.46 1.42
N LEU A 295 16.83 -0.44 2.34
CA LEU A 295 17.52 0.79 2.78
C LEU A 295 18.53 1.33 1.74
N SER A 296 18.80 0.62 0.66
CA SER A 296 19.66 1.12 -0.41
C SER A 296 19.09 2.42 -1.02
N PRO A 297 19.92 3.44 -1.26
CA PRO A 297 19.48 4.72 -1.84
C PRO A 297 18.72 4.58 -3.16
N ASP A 298 19.09 3.57 -3.97
CA ASP A 298 18.45 3.27 -5.26
C ASP A 298 17.26 2.32 -5.14
N SER A 299 16.76 2.05 -3.94
CA SER A 299 15.57 1.22 -3.78
C SER A 299 14.30 2.04 -4.02
N HIS A 300 13.30 1.41 -4.62
CA HIS A 300 11.97 2.04 -4.79
C HIS A 300 11.41 2.55 -3.46
N ALA A 301 11.64 1.83 -2.36
CA ALA A 301 11.14 2.20 -1.03
C ALA A 301 11.76 3.52 -0.54
N VAL A 302 13.07 3.70 -0.68
CA VAL A 302 13.78 4.93 -0.26
C VAL A 302 13.44 6.08 -1.20
N VAL A 303 13.46 5.87 -2.51
CA VAL A 303 13.10 6.92 -3.49
C VAL A 303 11.69 7.43 -3.27
N SER A 304 10.72 6.54 -3.09
CA SER A 304 9.32 6.92 -2.85
C SER A 304 9.14 7.61 -1.49
N ALA A 305 9.78 7.11 -0.43
CA ALA A 305 9.70 7.69 0.90
C ALA A 305 10.31 9.10 0.94
N ASN A 306 11.48 9.30 0.35
CA ASN A 306 12.13 10.61 0.27
C ASN A 306 11.30 11.61 -0.52
N ARG A 307 10.73 11.19 -1.67
CA ARG A 307 9.86 12.03 -2.47
C ARG A 307 8.64 12.53 -1.69
N ILE A 308 7.96 11.60 -1.00
CA ILE A 308 6.79 11.94 -0.19
C ILE A 308 7.18 12.81 0.99
N GLY A 309 8.26 12.49 1.70
CA GLY A 309 8.72 13.24 2.85
C GLY A 309 9.10 14.69 2.49
N PHE A 310 9.87 14.88 1.42
CA PHE A 310 10.24 16.21 0.96
C PHE A 310 9.03 17.03 0.55
N ALA A 311 8.13 16.46 -0.25
CA ALA A 311 6.92 17.15 -0.70
C ALA A 311 5.97 17.48 0.48
N ALA A 312 5.82 16.57 1.46
CA ALA A 312 5.01 16.78 2.66
C ALA A 312 5.59 17.91 3.53
N LEU A 313 6.91 17.91 3.77
CA LEU A 313 7.58 18.99 4.49
C LEU A 313 7.41 20.34 3.79
N LEU A 314 7.66 20.37 2.48
CA LEU A 314 7.57 21.62 1.71
C LEU A 314 6.12 22.15 1.72
N ALA A 315 5.12 21.31 1.53
CA ALA A 315 3.72 21.71 1.55
C ALA A 315 3.30 22.21 2.93
N GLY A 316 3.61 21.46 3.99
CA GLY A 316 3.28 21.86 5.36
C GLY A 316 4.02 23.14 5.81
N CYS A 317 5.30 23.28 5.48
CA CYS A 317 6.04 24.51 5.78
C CYS A 317 5.49 25.72 5.03
N SER A 318 5.08 25.55 3.75
CA SER A 318 4.48 26.63 2.98
C SER A 318 3.16 27.10 3.57
N THR A 319 2.32 26.18 4.05
CA THR A 319 1.05 26.54 4.68
C THR A 319 1.22 27.23 6.03
N VAL A 320 2.20 26.80 6.84
CA VAL A 320 2.56 27.51 8.09
C VAL A 320 3.09 28.89 7.79
N ALA A 321 3.98 29.04 6.79
CA ALA A 321 4.56 30.34 6.43
C ALA A 321 3.50 31.33 5.87
N LEU A 322 2.42 30.82 5.27
CA LEU A 322 1.29 31.62 4.77
C LEU A 322 0.18 31.84 5.83
N ASP A 323 0.43 31.40 7.07
CA ASP A 323 -0.53 31.47 8.19
C ASP A 323 -1.91 30.90 7.85
N LEU A 324 -1.91 29.78 7.12
CA LEU A 324 -3.13 29.02 6.84
C LEU A 324 -3.45 28.12 8.06
N GLY A 325 -4.73 28.04 8.41
CA GLY A 325 -5.17 27.48 9.70
C GLY A 325 -4.88 25.99 9.92
N ARG A 326 -4.62 25.22 8.86
CA ARG A 326 -4.57 23.74 8.94
C ARG A 326 -3.46 23.12 8.08
N PRO A 327 -2.17 23.24 8.46
CA PRO A 327 -1.03 22.72 7.68
C PRO A 327 -1.06 21.18 7.52
N ASP A 328 -1.71 20.48 8.43
CA ASP A 328 -1.95 19.03 8.34
C ASP A 328 -2.66 18.62 7.06
N TRP A 329 -3.52 19.46 6.54
CA TRP A 329 -4.28 19.17 5.34
C TRP A 329 -3.44 19.18 4.06
N ALA A 330 -2.50 20.13 3.94
CA ALA A 330 -1.59 20.16 2.81
C ALA A 330 -0.67 18.92 2.79
N VAL A 331 -0.19 18.48 3.96
CA VAL A 331 0.58 17.24 4.11
C VAL A 331 -0.24 16.01 3.70
N LEU A 332 -1.50 15.94 4.12
CA LEU A 332 -2.42 14.88 3.72
C LEU A 332 -2.65 14.87 2.21
N THR A 333 -2.87 16.04 1.60
CA THR A 333 -3.10 16.18 0.16
C THR A 333 -1.91 15.69 -0.65
N VAL A 334 -0.69 16.09 -0.28
CA VAL A 334 0.55 15.59 -0.91
C VAL A 334 0.65 14.07 -0.79
N THR A 335 0.38 13.53 0.40
CA THR A 335 0.50 12.09 0.65
C THR A 335 -0.50 11.30 -0.20
N VAL A 336 -1.72 11.81 -0.36
CA VAL A 336 -2.73 11.21 -1.24
C VAL A 336 -2.32 11.33 -2.71
N LEU A 337 -1.91 12.52 -3.15
CA LEU A 337 -1.59 12.78 -4.55
C LEU A 337 -0.41 11.96 -5.05
N LEU A 338 0.65 11.87 -4.24
CA LEU A 338 1.85 11.09 -4.61
C LEU A 338 1.60 9.57 -4.58
N HIS A 339 0.53 9.14 -3.94
CA HIS A 339 0.03 7.78 -4.09
C HIS A 339 -0.93 7.67 -5.28
N GLN A 340 -1.58 8.79 -5.74
CA GLN A 340 -2.59 8.77 -6.81
C GLN A 340 -2.98 10.18 -7.31
N GLY A 341 -3.56 10.25 -8.52
CA GLY A 341 -3.88 11.47 -9.24
C GLY A 341 -5.08 12.31 -8.70
N PRO A 342 -5.28 13.52 -9.25
CA PRO A 342 -6.23 14.52 -8.74
C PRO A 342 -7.66 14.28 -9.24
N ASP A 343 -8.67 14.39 -8.41
CA ASP A 343 -9.98 15.03 -8.68
C ASP A 343 -11.09 14.77 -7.63
N ARG A 344 -11.85 15.85 -7.33
CA ARG A 344 -13.22 15.97 -6.80
C ARG A 344 -13.48 16.10 -5.30
N VAL A 345 -13.66 17.35 -4.84
CA VAL A 345 -13.92 17.71 -3.43
C VAL A 345 -15.32 18.38 -3.19
N ARG A 346 -16.21 18.50 -4.18
CA ARG A 346 -17.33 19.46 -4.10
C ARG A 346 -18.63 19.05 -3.41
N GLY A 347 -18.81 17.84 -2.91
CA GLY A 347 -20.15 17.36 -2.50
C GLY A 347 -20.44 17.24 -0.99
N THR A 348 -19.45 17.36 -0.10
CA THR A 348 -19.54 16.78 1.25
C THR A 348 -20.08 17.73 2.34
N TYR A 349 -20.01 19.04 2.14
CA TYR A 349 -20.31 20.03 3.19
C TYR A 349 -21.79 20.46 3.30
N ALA A 350 -22.66 19.99 2.42
CA ALA A 350 -24.07 20.38 2.41
C ALA A 350 -24.94 19.62 3.43
N LEU A 351 -24.41 18.57 4.05
CA LEU A 351 -25.10 17.74 5.04
C LEU A 351 -24.37 17.87 6.37
N GLU A 352 -24.99 18.44 7.38
CA GLU A 352 -24.50 18.44 8.76
C GLU A 352 -25.02 17.17 9.50
N PRO A 353 -24.45 15.98 9.26
CA PRO A 353 -24.92 14.78 9.89
C PRO A 353 -24.43 14.75 11.34
N ARG A 354 -25.33 14.50 12.28
CA ARG A 354 -25.01 14.34 13.69
C ARG A 354 -25.32 12.92 14.16
N ASN A 355 -24.58 12.45 15.17
CA ASN A 355 -24.84 11.22 15.89
C ASN A 355 -24.89 9.97 14.99
N TRP A 356 -25.98 9.22 15.04
CA TRP A 356 -26.19 8.00 14.27
C TRP A 356 -26.07 8.19 12.76
N ALA A 357 -26.56 9.32 12.25
CA ALA A 357 -26.50 9.63 10.83
C ALA A 357 -25.06 9.79 10.36
N LEU A 358 -24.21 10.43 11.15
CA LEU A 358 -22.78 10.57 10.88
C LEU A 358 -22.10 9.20 10.79
N VAL A 359 -22.34 8.33 11.76
CA VAL A 359 -21.73 6.98 11.76
C VAL A 359 -22.20 6.16 10.56
N LEU A 360 -23.48 6.20 10.21
CA LEU A 360 -24.02 5.50 9.05
C LEU A 360 -23.43 6.03 7.73
N ILE A 361 -23.24 7.34 7.59
CA ILE A 361 -22.59 7.94 6.43
C ILE A 361 -21.12 7.49 6.36
N LEU A 362 -20.40 7.52 7.47
CA LEU A 362 -19.02 7.06 7.55
C LEU A 362 -18.90 5.57 7.20
N MET A 363 -19.83 4.73 7.64
CA MET A 363 -19.91 3.32 7.26
C MET A 363 -20.14 3.14 5.76
N ALA A 364 -21.04 3.93 5.17
CA ALA A 364 -21.30 3.89 3.73
C ALA A 364 -20.08 4.34 2.93
N LEU A 365 -19.40 5.40 3.37
CA LEU A 365 -18.15 5.87 2.76
C LEU A 365 -17.05 4.79 2.87
N GLN A 366 -16.88 4.18 4.05
CA GLN A 366 -15.92 3.10 4.25
C GLN A 366 -16.21 1.88 3.37
N PHE A 367 -17.49 1.52 3.23
CA PHE A 367 -17.92 0.47 2.31
C PHE A 367 -17.54 0.80 0.86
N ALA A 368 -17.80 2.04 0.42
CA ALA A 368 -17.45 2.49 -0.92
C ALA A 368 -15.93 2.50 -1.14
N ILE A 369 -15.15 2.97 -0.16
CA ILE A 369 -13.69 2.94 -0.22
C ILE A 369 -13.21 1.51 -0.47
N GLU A 370 -13.69 0.54 0.28
CA GLU A 370 -13.27 -0.86 0.17
C GLU A 370 -13.66 -1.48 -1.18
N MET A 371 -14.80 -1.06 -1.73
CA MET A 371 -15.24 -1.50 -3.06
C MET A 371 -14.31 -1.02 -4.19
N PHE A 372 -13.73 0.18 -4.03
CA PHE A 372 -12.97 0.84 -5.09
C PHE A 372 -11.46 0.83 -4.89
N VAL A 373 -10.96 0.80 -3.63
CA VAL A 373 -9.54 1.01 -3.29
C VAL A 373 -8.57 0.11 -4.07
N ALA A 374 -8.93 -1.10 -4.38
CA ALA A 374 -8.07 -2.01 -5.13
C ALA A 374 -8.40 -2.09 -6.64
N ARG A 375 -9.51 -1.47 -7.08
CA ARG A 375 -9.89 -1.39 -8.50
C ARG A 375 -9.41 -0.10 -9.12
N ASN A 376 -9.70 0.98 -8.47
CA ASN A 376 -9.33 2.32 -8.86
C ASN A 376 -9.25 3.18 -7.60
N TYR A 377 -8.05 3.41 -7.16
CA TYR A 377 -7.83 4.20 -5.95
C TYR A 377 -8.23 5.68 -6.16
N GLY A 378 -8.13 6.21 -7.37
CA GLY A 378 -8.61 7.55 -7.69
C GLY A 378 -10.12 7.70 -7.37
N LEU A 379 -10.92 6.67 -7.69
CA LEU A 379 -12.32 6.60 -7.27
C LEU A 379 -12.47 6.42 -5.75
N ALA A 380 -11.60 5.63 -5.12
CA ALA A 380 -11.64 5.48 -3.66
C ALA A 380 -11.37 6.81 -2.93
N VAL A 381 -10.48 7.66 -3.45
CA VAL A 381 -10.19 8.99 -2.88
C VAL A 381 -11.43 9.88 -2.85
N VAL A 382 -12.36 9.74 -3.80
CA VAL A 382 -13.64 10.45 -3.79
C VAL A 382 -14.43 10.18 -2.51
N PHE A 383 -14.28 8.99 -1.94
CA PHE A 383 -14.93 8.58 -0.69
C PHE A 383 -14.03 8.77 0.54
N ILE A 384 -12.70 8.67 0.37
CA ILE A 384 -11.72 8.92 1.43
C ILE A 384 -11.76 10.38 1.88
N THR A 385 -11.88 11.32 0.94
CA THR A 385 -11.88 12.75 1.25
C THR A 385 -13.05 13.15 2.16
N PRO A 386 -14.32 12.85 1.81
CA PRO A 386 -15.44 13.10 2.73
C PRO A 386 -15.30 12.36 4.06
N LEU A 387 -14.82 11.12 4.05
CA LEU A 387 -14.55 10.38 5.28
C LEU A 387 -13.59 11.15 6.19
N ALA A 388 -12.45 11.61 5.66
CA ALA A 388 -11.44 12.34 6.41
C ALA A 388 -11.95 13.69 6.92
N LEU A 389 -12.77 14.39 6.12
CA LEU A 389 -13.38 15.66 6.49
C LEU A 389 -14.38 15.50 7.64
N LEU A 390 -15.27 14.51 7.54
CA LEU A 390 -16.27 14.24 8.57
C LEU A 390 -15.63 13.77 9.88
N MET A 391 -14.55 12.97 9.79
CA MET A 391 -13.76 12.56 10.96
C MET A 391 -13.02 13.74 11.60
N GLY A 392 -12.54 14.69 10.79
CA GLY A 392 -11.79 15.86 11.25
C GLY A 392 -12.64 17.02 11.72
N GLY A 393 -13.91 17.10 11.35
CA GLY A 393 -14.79 18.24 11.66
C GLY A 393 -15.44 18.22 13.05
N GLY A 394 -15.42 17.09 13.77
CA GLY A 394 -15.93 16.96 15.15
C GLY A 394 -17.37 17.42 15.38
N GLY A 395 -18.15 17.70 14.33
CA GLY A 395 -19.55 18.17 14.46
C GLY A 395 -19.71 19.65 14.83
N GLN A 396 -18.64 20.41 14.95
CA GLN A 396 -18.70 21.86 15.17
C GLN A 396 -18.47 22.59 13.85
N TYR A 397 -19.54 23.06 13.25
CA TYR A 397 -19.52 23.84 12.02
C TYR A 397 -19.77 25.32 12.39
N GLY A 398 -18.67 26.11 12.46
CA GLY A 398 -18.71 27.56 12.45
C GLY A 398 -18.89 28.11 11.03
N ASP A 399 -18.45 29.34 10.80
CA ASP A 399 -18.54 29.96 9.46
C ASP A 399 -17.77 29.09 8.42
N ILE A 400 -18.52 28.49 7.49
CA ILE A 400 -18.02 27.45 6.57
C ILE A 400 -17.08 28.07 5.52
N PHE A 401 -17.28 29.37 5.18
CA PHE A 401 -16.59 29.98 4.05
C PHE A 401 -15.07 30.14 4.24
N PRO A 402 -14.55 30.63 5.38
CA PRO A 402 -13.11 30.66 5.65
C PRO A 402 -12.48 29.27 5.65
N VAL A 403 -13.13 28.30 6.29
CA VAL A 403 -12.67 26.92 6.35
C VAL A 403 -12.57 26.31 4.94
N LEU A 404 -13.57 26.55 4.10
CA LEU A 404 -13.57 26.03 2.72
C LEU A 404 -12.46 26.66 1.85
N ARG A 405 -12.26 27.99 2.00
CA ARG A 405 -11.20 28.73 1.33
C ARG A 405 -9.81 28.18 1.69
N ASP A 406 -9.54 28.06 2.99
CA ASP A 406 -8.25 27.60 3.49
C ASP A 406 -7.98 26.15 3.05
N ARG A 407 -9.00 25.29 3.10
CA ARG A 407 -8.95 23.92 2.57
C ARG A 407 -8.62 23.86 1.06
N LEU A 408 -9.25 24.75 0.29
CA LEU A 408 -8.97 24.84 -1.14
C LEU A 408 -7.51 25.25 -1.39
N LEU A 409 -7.03 26.29 -0.71
CA LEU A 409 -5.66 26.78 -0.83
C LEU A 409 -4.64 25.71 -0.40
N GLU A 410 -4.82 25.08 0.74
CA GLU A 410 -3.98 23.99 1.24
C GLU A 410 -3.94 22.81 0.27
N SER A 411 -5.09 22.45 -0.30
CA SER A 411 -5.19 21.40 -1.31
C SER A 411 -4.46 21.79 -2.61
N VAL A 412 -4.62 23.03 -3.07
CA VAL A 412 -3.92 23.53 -4.26
C VAL A 412 -2.41 23.55 -4.03
N ILE A 413 -1.94 24.03 -2.89
CA ILE A 413 -0.52 24.01 -2.51
C ILE A 413 0.00 22.56 -2.49
N GLY A 414 -0.72 21.65 -1.84
CA GLY A 414 -0.38 20.24 -1.80
C GLY A 414 -0.31 19.60 -3.20
N VAL A 415 -1.27 19.90 -4.07
CA VAL A 415 -1.30 19.41 -5.46
C VAL A 415 -0.13 19.96 -6.26
N VAL A 416 0.12 21.27 -6.22
CA VAL A 416 1.21 21.91 -6.96
C VAL A 416 2.56 21.37 -6.53
N ILE A 417 2.80 21.27 -5.23
CA ILE A 417 4.06 20.73 -4.68
C ILE A 417 4.21 19.24 -4.98
N GLY A 418 3.13 18.48 -4.87
CA GLY A 418 3.11 17.05 -5.21
C GLY A 418 3.43 16.81 -6.69
N LEU A 419 2.81 17.57 -7.60
CA LEU A 419 3.12 17.51 -9.03
C LEU A 419 4.56 17.96 -9.31
N ALA A 420 5.01 19.05 -8.70
CA ALA A 420 6.40 19.51 -8.83
C ALA A 420 7.38 18.44 -8.34
N ALA A 421 7.09 17.76 -7.24
CA ALA A 421 7.92 16.67 -6.73
C ALA A 421 7.93 15.44 -7.67
N LEU A 422 6.81 15.15 -8.34
CA LEU A 422 6.78 14.12 -9.39
C LEU A 422 7.66 14.50 -10.59
N TRP A 423 7.71 15.79 -10.94
CA TRP A 423 8.49 16.28 -12.06
C TRP A 423 9.98 16.49 -11.73
N ALA A 424 10.28 16.93 -10.50
CA ALA A 424 11.64 17.24 -10.05
C ALA A 424 12.45 15.98 -9.73
N VAL A 425 11.79 14.89 -9.30
CA VAL A 425 12.47 13.61 -9.10
C VAL A 425 12.84 13.05 -10.47
N ASP A 426 14.13 12.85 -10.65
CA ASP A 426 14.80 12.36 -11.84
C ASP A 426 13.95 11.31 -12.57
N ARG A 427 13.51 11.64 -13.79
CA ARG A 427 12.76 10.74 -14.68
C ARG A 427 13.47 9.42 -14.93
N ARG A 428 14.78 9.37 -14.71
CA ARG A 428 15.60 8.17 -14.83
C ARG A 428 15.65 7.35 -13.53
N ALA A 429 15.04 7.81 -12.44
CA ALA A 429 15.07 7.08 -11.17
C ALA A 429 14.42 5.70 -11.30
N HIS A 430 13.30 5.58 -11.98
CA HIS A 430 12.61 4.30 -12.19
C HIS A 430 13.47 3.32 -12.99
N ARG A 431 14.13 3.79 -14.05
CA ARG A 431 15.05 2.97 -14.85
C ARG A 431 16.28 2.55 -14.04
N ARG A 432 16.84 3.43 -13.20
CA ARG A 432 17.95 3.07 -12.29
C ARG A 432 17.52 2.02 -11.28
N VAL A 433 16.31 2.14 -10.71
CA VAL A 433 15.73 1.15 -9.80
C VAL A 433 15.60 -0.21 -10.51
N LEU A 434 15.11 -0.23 -11.75
CA LEU A 434 14.97 -1.45 -12.53
C LEU A 434 16.35 -2.10 -12.77
N LEU A 435 17.30 -1.35 -13.33
CA LEU A 435 18.64 -1.85 -13.59
C LEU A 435 19.33 -2.38 -12.31
N ARG A 436 19.10 -1.72 -11.18
CA ARG A 436 19.63 -2.17 -9.89
C ARG A 436 18.96 -3.47 -9.42
N ASN A 437 17.66 -3.62 -9.63
CA ASN A 437 16.97 -4.86 -9.32
C ASN A 437 17.48 -6.01 -10.20
N ASP A 438 17.70 -5.78 -11.49
CA ASP A 438 18.25 -6.77 -12.40
C ASP A 438 19.68 -7.18 -12.02
N GLN A 439 20.54 -6.21 -11.67
CA GLN A 439 21.87 -6.51 -11.13
C GLN A 439 21.80 -7.39 -9.88
N ARG A 440 20.85 -7.13 -8.98
CA ARG A 440 20.65 -7.95 -7.76
C ARG A 440 20.21 -9.37 -8.08
N VAL A 441 19.35 -9.54 -9.08
CA VAL A 441 18.99 -10.87 -9.59
C VAL A 441 20.21 -11.62 -10.07
N LEU A 442 21.07 -10.96 -10.88
CA LEU A 442 22.31 -11.55 -11.38
C LEU A 442 23.32 -11.86 -10.26
N GLU A 443 23.46 -10.97 -9.26
CA GLU A 443 24.31 -11.23 -8.08
C GLU A 443 23.88 -12.51 -7.35
N VAL A 444 22.57 -12.62 -7.04
CA VAL A 444 22.06 -13.80 -6.30
C VAL A 444 22.13 -15.06 -7.15
N LEU A 445 21.91 -14.93 -8.47
CA LEU A 445 22.08 -16.05 -9.41
C LEU A 445 23.55 -16.50 -9.47
N GLY A 446 24.50 -15.57 -9.55
CA GLY A 446 25.94 -15.86 -9.46
C GLY A 446 26.28 -16.65 -8.20
N HIS A 447 25.84 -16.19 -7.03
CA HIS A 447 26.07 -16.90 -5.77
C HIS A 447 25.43 -18.30 -5.74
N LEU A 448 24.32 -18.51 -6.45
CA LEU A 448 23.72 -19.85 -6.58
C LEU A 448 24.55 -20.77 -7.48
N LEU A 449 25.14 -20.24 -8.55
CA LEU A 449 25.98 -20.98 -9.49
C LEU A 449 27.37 -21.29 -8.92
N ASP A 450 27.98 -20.33 -8.23
CA ASP A 450 29.30 -20.50 -7.58
C ASP A 450 29.22 -21.40 -6.34
N GLY A 451 28.02 -21.72 -5.86
CA GLY A 451 27.80 -22.47 -4.64
C GLY A 451 27.91 -21.58 -3.39
N PRO A 452 27.44 -22.03 -2.23
CA PRO A 452 27.62 -21.31 -0.99
C PRO A 452 29.12 -21.14 -0.71
N PRO A 453 29.57 -19.95 -0.25
CA PRO A 453 30.99 -19.72 0.03
C PRO A 453 31.51 -20.87 0.89
N GLN A 454 32.53 -21.54 0.39
CA GLN A 454 33.21 -22.65 1.08
C GLN A 454 33.88 -22.07 2.34
N GLN A 455 33.12 -21.84 3.39
CA GLN A 455 33.68 -21.79 4.73
C GLN A 455 34.14 -23.22 5.05
N THR A 456 35.41 -23.38 4.90
CA THR A 456 36.23 -24.52 5.24
C THR A 456 35.81 -25.19 6.54
N LEU A 457 34.98 -26.19 6.44
CA LEU A 457 34.88 -27.29 7.41
C LEU A 457 34.22 -28.48 6.68
N PRO A 458 34.71 -29.71 6.88
CA PRO A 458 34.14 -30.90 6.27
C PRO A 458 32.77 -31.21 6.91
N GLY A 459 31.77 -30.42 6.57
CA GLY A 459 30.39 -30.59 7.00
C GLY A 459 29.58 -31.30 5.94
N SER A 460 28.79 -32.24 6.37
CA SER A 460 27.96 -33.12 5.57
C SER A 460 27.07 -32.35 4.55
N ARG A 461 26.67 -33.01 3.46
CA ARG A 461 25.65 -32.53 2.49
C ARG A 461 24.39 -31.90 3.13
N ARG A 462 24.16 -32.12 4.42
CA ARG A 462 23.04 -31.52 5.19
C ARG A 462 23.19 -30.02 5.43
N ASP A 463 24.41 -29.48 5.47
CA ASP A 463 24.65 -28.06 5.79
C ASP A 463 24.59 -27.14 4.55
N ILE A 464 24.75 -27.72 3.35
CA ILE A 464 24.66 -26.99 2.07
C ILE A 464 23.20 -26.66 1.72
N ALA A 465 22.28 -27.56 2.01
CA ALA A 465 20.86 -27.43 1.66
C ALA A 465 20.15 -26.20 2.28
N PRO A 466 20.43 -25.75 3.53
CA PRO A 466 19.88 -24.52 4.08
C PRO A 466 20.36 -23.26 3.37
N GLY A 467 21.64 -23.18 3.01
CA GLY A 467 22.24 -22.07 2.30
C GLY A 467 21.63 -21.88 0.90
N ILE A 468 21.55 -22.96 0.12
CA ILE A 468 20.92 -22.93 -1.21
C ILE A 468 19.46 -22.54 -1.12
N ARG A 469 18.72 -23.01 -0.12
CA ARG A 469 17.32 -22.61 0.10
C ARG A 469 17.19 -21.14 0.48
N ALA A 470 18.15 -20.56 1.18
CA ALA A 470 18.17 -19.13 1.49
C ALA A 470 18.40 -18.29 0.25
N LEU A 471 19.44 -18.61 -0.54
CA LEU A 471 19.75 -17.94 -1.80
C LEU A 471 18.60 -18.02 -2.81
N ARG A 472 17.95 -19.18 -2.92
CA ARG A 472 16.78 -19.34 -3.77
C ARG A 472 15.61 -18.43 -3.34
N ARG A 473 15.34 -18.30 -2.04
CA ARG A 473 14.33 -17.35 -1.52
C ARG A 473 14.67 -15.91 -1.87
N GLU A 474 15.94 -15.55 -1.79
CA GLU A 474 16.43 -14.23 -2.15
C GLU A 474 16.26 -13.97 -3.64
N LEU A 475 16.62 -14.95 -4.49
CA LEU A 475 16.44 -14.87 -5.93
C LEU A 475 14.97 -14.65 -6.31
N GLU A 476 14.06 -15.44 -5.78
CA GLU A 476 12.63 -15.29 -6.06
C GLU A 476 12.09 -13.92 -5.61
N PHE A 477 12.58 -13.39 -4.50
CA PHE A 477 12.23 -12.04 -4.04
C PHE A 477 12.77 -10.95 -4.96
N GLU A 478 14.01 -11.05 -5.42
CA GLU A 478 14.60 -10.07 -6.33
C GLU A 478 13.99 -10.15 -7.75
N LEU A 479 13.69 -11.35 -8.26
CA LEU A 479 12.94 -11.53 -9.53
C LEU A 479 11.57 -10.83 -9.48
N MET A 480 10.82 -11.00 -8.39
CA MET A 480 9.56 -10.28 -8.21
C MET A 480 9.79 -8.77 -8.17
N GLY A 481 10.91 -8.31 -7.59
CA GLY A 481 11.31 -6.90 -7.56
C GLY A 481 11.62 -6.35 -8.94
N SER A 482 12.31 -7.10 -9.77
CA SER A 482 12.62 -6.75 -11.16
C SER A 482 11.33 -6.67 -11.99
N THR A 483 10.43 -7.64 -11.87
CA THR A 483 9.14 -7.65 -12.57
C THR A 483 8.29 -6.42 -12.22
N LEU A 484 8.18 -6.09 -10.92
CA LEU A 484 7.48 -4.89 -10.46
C LEU A 484 8.16 -3.60 -10.93
N GLY A 485 9.50 -3.57 -10.91
CA GLY A 485 10.30 -2.44 -11.39
C GLY A 485 10.13 -2.20 -12.89
N ALA A 486 10.00 -3.26 -13.69
CA ALA A 486 9.74 -3.16 -15.13
C ALA A 486 8.36 -2.54 -15.40
N ILE A 487 7.32 -2.97 -14.66
CA ILE A 487 5.98 -2.41 -14.78
C ILE A 487 5.98 -0.93 -14.36
N ASP A 488 6.64 -0.58 -13.27
CA ASP A 488 6.74 0.79 -12.77
C ASP A 488 7.52 1.71 -13.73
N ALA A 489 8.64 1.24 -14.29
CA ALA A 489 9.39 1.96 -15.29
C ALA A 489 8.58 2.19 -16.56
N ALA A 490 7.83 1.21 -17.03
CA ALA A 490 6.98 1.34 -18.21
C ALA A 490 5.89 2.40 -18.04
N HIS A 491 5.32 2.54 -16.83
CA HIS A 491 4.31 3.56 -16.55
C HIS A 491 4.87 4.98 -16.41
N ASN A 492 6.13 5.11 -16.01
CA ASN A 492 6.75 6.40 -15.67
C ASN A 492 7.77 6.89 -16.73
N GLU A 493 8.12 6.09 -17.73
CA GLU A 493 8.97 6.56 -18.84
C GLU A 493 8.16 7.42 -19.83
N PRO A 494 8.60 8.65 -20.11
CA PRO A 494 7.97 9.47 -21.14
C PRO A 494 8.24 8.85 -22.52
N LYS A 495 7.18 8.63 -23.29
CA LYS A 495 7.31 8.35 -24.72
C LYS A 495 7.74 9.64 -25.41
N TRP A 496 8.98 9.71 -25.86
CA TRP A 496 9.46 10.71 -26.83
C TRP A 496 9.60 10.08 -28.20
#